data_975f67c26daf65daec3509a055e16f7e
#
_entry.id   975f67c26daf65daec3509a055e16f7e
#
_cell.length_a   1.000
_cell.length_b   1.000
_cell.length_c   1.000
_cell.angle_alpha   90.00
_cell.angle_beta   90.00
_cell.angle_gamma   90.00
#
_symmetry.space_group_name_H-M   'P 1'
#
loop_
_entity.id
_entity.type
_entity.pdbx_description
1 polymer ?
#
loop_
_entity_poly.entity_id
_entity_poly.type
_entity_poly.pdbx_seq_one_letter_code
_entity_poly.pdbx_strand_id
1 'polypeptide(L)'
;MKTSRNPRALLAALALLGCRPARSSPEPDFSAVSRIDSGHPVAVMLTSYSTTLRADGRNWTPLRIAITDSASREIASAADSVRIYLNGDGMLTSMQAQPLPMFADTGGTRYAVVQLVKGVSRIGYRAGRSPGKVKIEARSGSLFPGAHEIHTIPADTRILHPTAEQLPPTTKPIGRMIGADISWLPQIENGDGRFGEGSSAFFEKGSRIDAIALLKEHGFNFIRLRIFVHPENPKGYSPGVGFCGLDSTLSMARRVKAAGLGLLLDFHYSDYWADPQQQNKPLAWEALAYPALRDSIKSYTTSVLRAMERQHTLPDMVQIGNEINHGLLWPEGHISNPDQLAGLLQAGVEGTEAVDPSIPVMMHIALGGQNDEARFWLDNMLARGVKFDIIGLSYYPRWHGTLEDLSRNLNDLVQRYHKPVNVVEYSDFKRPVHDIVFSLPGDMGKGAAIWEPLSWRSGLFDRAGNVTDLMSTYDSLKARYLVAH
;
A
#
# COMPACT_ATOMS: atom_id res chain seq x y z
N MET A 1 -71.51 -40.60 38.85
CA MET A 1 -70.41 -41.61 38.92
C MET A 1 -69.45 -41.42 37.74
N LYS A 2 -68.19 -41.41 38.09
CA LYS A 2 -66.98 -41.36 37.25
C LYS A 2 -66.37 -39.95 36.97
N THR A 3 -65.39 -39.76 37.71
CA THR A 3 -64.35 -38.75 37.78
C THR A 3 -63.48 -38.69 36.54
N SER A 4 -63.24 -37.50 36.00
CA SER A 4 -62.18 -37.27 35.03
C SER A 4 -61.07 -36.42 35.65
N ARG A 5 -59.87 -36.97 35.60
CA ARG A 5 -58.63 -36.33 36.07
C ARG A 5 -58.06 -35.47 34.97
N ASN A 6 -57.75 -34.21 35.25
CA ASN A 6 -56.96 -33.31 34.44
C ASN A 6 -55.46 -33.62 34.60
N PRO A 7 -54.65 -33.63 33.53
CA PRO A 7 -53.22 -33.61 33.64
C PRO A 7 -52.66 -32.16 33.61
N ARG A 8 -51.81 -31.92 34.58
CA ARG A 8 -51.07 -30.66 34.73
C ARG A 8 -50.14 -30.40 33.55
N ALA A 9 -50.27 -29.25 32.92
CA ALA A 9 -49.28 -28.72 31.97
C ALA A 9 -48.05 -28.21 32.74
N LEU A 10 -46.87 -28.75 32.41
CA LEU A 10 -45.56 -28.26 32.85
C LEU A 10 -45.17 -27.11 31.93
N LEU A 11 -45.17 -25.87 32.41
CA LEU A 11 -44.53 -24.76 31.74
C LEU A 11 -43.01 -24.85 31.91
N ALA A 12 -42.28 -25.16 30.83
CA ALA A 12 -40.85 -24.99 30.77
C ALA A 12 -40.53 -23.53 30.51
N ALA A 13 -39.93 -22.83 31.47
CA ALA A 13 -39.39 -21.51 31.31
C ALA A 13 -38.09 -21.61 30.51
N LEU A 14 -38.11 -21.23 29.21
CA LEU A 14 -36.90 -20.96 28.45
C LEU A 14 -36.29 -19.64 28.95
N ALA A 15 -35.17 -19.74 29.66
CA ALA A 15 -34.33 -18.59 29.96
C ALA A 15 -33.68 -18.12 28.66
N LEU A 16 -34.19 -17.05 28.09
CA LEU A 16 -33.52 -16.27 27.04
C LEU A 16 -32.26 -15.62 27.66
N LEU A 17 -31.12 -16.29 27.53
CA LEU A 17 -29.82 -15.67 27.70
C LEU A 17 -29.68 -14.64 26.57
N GLY A 18 -30.01 -13.40 26.90
CA GLY A 18 -29.75 -12.26 26.02
C GLY A 18 -28.23 -12.12 25.78
N CYS A 19 -27.78 -12.45 24.58
CA CYS A 19 -26.49 -12.01 24.11
C CYS A 19 -26.49 -10.47 24.18
N ARG A 20 -25.84 -9.91 25.21
CA ARG A 20 -25.46 -8.49 25.18
C ARG A 20 -24.52 -8.33 24.01
N PRO A 21 -24.77 -7.38 23.09
CA PRO A 21 -23.78 -7.04 22.07
C PRO A 21 -22.49 -6.65 22.80
N ALA A 22 -21.38 -7.26 22.40
CA ALA A 22 -20.06 -6.86 22.88
C ALA A 22 -19.96 -5.36 22.68
N ARG A 23 -19.68 -4.61 23.76
CA ARG A 23 -19.37 -3.18 23.64
C ARG A 23 -18.19 -3.09 22.70
N SER A 24 -18.41 -2.51 21.54
CA SER A 24 -17.31 -2.11 20.66
C SER A 24 -16.37 -1.26 21.51
N SER A 25 -15.12 -1.68 21.63
CA SER A 25 -14.09 -0.82 22.18
C SER A 25 -14.14 0.51 21.42
N PRO A 26 -14.08 1.66 22.09
CA PRO A 26 -14.04 2.93 21.36
C PRO A 26 -12.89 2.85 20.37
N GLU A 27 -13.13 3.29 19.11
CA GLU A 27 -12.07 3.39 18.12
C GLU A 27 -10.92 4.20 18.70
N PRO A 28 -9.65 3.74 18.52
CA PRO A 28 -8.50 4.48 19.02
C PRO A 28 -8.49 5.91 18.46
N ASP A 29 -8.38 6.89 19.32
CA ASP A 29 -8.20 8.28 18.89
C ASP A 29 -6.76 8.50 18.42
N PHE A 30 -6.56 8.48 17.10
CA PHE A 30 -5.26 8.70 16.48
C PHE A 30 -4.90 10.19 16.34
N SER A 31 -5.80 11.11 16.65
CA SER A 31 -5.59 12.55 16.47
C SER A 31 -4.43 13.07 17.32
N ALA A 32 -4.25 12.56 18.53
CA ALA A 32 -3.13 12.92 19.41
C ALA A 32 -1.75 12.51 18.84
N VAL A 33 -1.69 11.54 17.93
CA VAL A 33 -0.45 11.05 17.33
C VAL A 33 -0.17 11.73 15.99
N SER A 34 -1.21 11.97 15.19
CA SER A 34 -1.12 12.48 13.81
C SER A 34 -1.29 14.01 13.73
N ARG A 35 -1.64 14.69 14.81
CA ARG A 35 -1.91 16.13 14.83
C ARG A 35 -1.31 16.79 16.07
N ILE A 36 -0.79 18.01 15.88
CA ILE A 36 -0.23 18.85 16.95
C ILE A 36 -0.82 20.26 16.87
N ASP A 37 -0.92 20.94 17.99
CA ASP A 37 -1.47 22.30 18.02
C ASP A 37 -0.56 23.29 17.29
N SER A 38 0.74 23.22 17.53
CA SER A 38 1.77 24.06 16.89
C SER A 38 3.06 23.29 16.68
N GLY A 39 3.82 23.66 15.65
CA GLY A 39 5.08 23.02 15.29
C GLY A 39 5.82 23.76 14.19
N HIS A 40 6.97 23.27 13.79
CA HIS A 40 7.75 23.82 12.68
C HIS A 40 7.20 23.24 11.34
N PRO A 41 6.63 24.08 10.46
CA PRO A 41 6.09 23.61 9.19
C PRO A 41 7.22 23.19 8.24
N VAL A 42 7.05 22.03 7.59
CA VAL A 42 8.03 21.45 6.68
C VAL A 42 7.44 21.23 5.30
N ALA A 43 6.21 20.72 5.22
CA ALA A 43 5.63 20.33 3.95
C ALA A 43 4.13 20.68 3.85
N VAL A 44 3.68 20.85 2.61
CA VAL A 44 2.26 20.84 2.27
C VAL A 44 1.88 19.39 1.95
N MET A 45 0.89 18.86 2.65
CA MET A 45 0.25 17.59 2.34
C MET A 45 -0.94 17.85 1.42
N LEU A 46 -1.00 17.13 0.31
CA LEU A 46 -2.13 17.12 -0.60
C LEU A 46 -2.58 15.69 -0.81
N THR A 47 -3.78 15.34 -0.42
CA THR A 47 -4.36 14.01 -0.61
C THR A 47 -5.66 14.09 -1.39
N SER A 48 -5.90 13.10 -2.28
CA SER A 48 -7.19 12.91 -2.93
C SER A 48 -7.84 11.62 -2.43
N TYR A 49 -9.17 11.57 -2.45
CA TYR A 49 -9.91 10.37 -2.07
C TYR A 49 -10.06 9.37 -3.22
N SER A 50 -9.80 9.83 -4.46
CA SER A 50 -9.65 8.96 -5.62
C SER A 50 -8.63 9.56 -6.59
N THR A 51 -7.76 8.71 -7.13
CA THR A 51 -6.78 9.05 -8.16
C THR A 51 -7.16 8.50 -9.53
N THR A 52 -8.28 7.74 -9.63
CA THR A 52 -8.87 7.27 -10.88
C THR A 52 -10.27 7.82 -11.05
N LEU A 53 -10.52 8.62 -12.09
CA LEU A 53 -11.80 9.23 -12.36
C LEU A 53 -12.22 9.02 -13.82
N ARG A 54 -13.53 8.96 -14.12
CA ARG A 54 -14.02 8.97 -15.49
C ARG A 54 -13.97 10.38 -16.09
N ALA A 55 -13.51 10.48 -17.32
CA ALA A 55 -13.49 11.73 -18.10
C ALA A 55 -14.87 12.05 -18.68
N ASP A 56 -15.90 12.17 -17.82
CA ASP A 56 -17.29 12.40 -18.18
C ASP A 56 -17.76 13.86 -17.95
N GLY A 57 -16.87 14.71 -17.43
CA GLY A 57 -17.16 16.09 -17.06
C GLY A 57 -17.97 16.23 -15.76
N ARG A 58 -18.22 15.12 -15.04
CA ARG A 58 -19.03 15.05 -13.81
C ARG A 58 -18.33 14.38 -12.66
N ASN A 59 -17.52 13.37 -12.95
CA ASN A 59 -16.80 12.60 -11.94
C ASN A 59 -15.92 13.52 -11.09
N TRP A 60 -15.97 13.38 -9.79
CA TRP A 60 -15.43 14.35 -8.84
C TRP A 60 -14.78 13.63 -7.66
N THR A 61 -13.71 14.21 -7.13
CA THR A 61 -13.05 13.74 -5.90
C THR A 61 -12.73 14.90 -4.97
N PRO A 62 -12.91 14.76 -3.66
CA PRO A 62 -12.40 15.73 -2.71
C PRO A 62 -10.89 15.67 -2.62
N LEU A 63 -10.29 16.84 -2.42
CA LEU A 63 -8.88 17.05 -2.13
C LEU A 63 -8.75 17.62 -0.73
N ARG A 64 -7.85 17.08 0.07
CA ARG A 64 -7.50 17.57 1.39
C ARG A 64 -6.11 18.19 1.38
N ILE A 65 -5.97 19.38 1.93
CA ILE A 65 -4.72 20.14 2.02
C ILE A 65 -4.44 20.38 3.49
N ALA A 66 -3.23 20.07 3.95
CA ALA A 66 -2.77 20.37 5.30
C ALA A 66 -1.29 20.76 5.28
N ILE A 67 -0.81 21.42 6.35
CA ILE A 67 0.62 21.64 6.57
C ILE A 67 1.08 20.69 7.65
N THR A 68 2.25 20.07 7.42
CA THR A 68 2.83 19.06 8.32
C THR A 68 4.23 19.43 8.78
N ASP A 69 4.61 18.86 9.92
CA ASP A 69 5.98 18.88 10.43
C ASP A 69 6.84 17.76 9.80
N SER A 70 8.09 17.62 10.27
CA SER A 70 9.03 16.60 9.78
C SER A 70 8.66 15.16 10.17
N ALA A 71 7.71 14.97 11.09
CA ALA A 71 7.17 13.67 11.48
C ALA A 71 5.81 13.37 10.82
N SER A 72 5.46 14.10 9.75
CA SER A 72 4.18 13.99 9.03
C SER A 72 2.94 14.30 9.88
N ARG A 73 3.11 15.00 11.04
CA ARG A 73 1.99 15.41 11.88
C ARG A 73 1.40 16.73 11.39
N GLU A 74 0.09 16.82 11.35
CA GLU A 74 -0.60 18.03 10.94
C GLU A 74 -0.50 19.14 12.01
N ILE A 75 -0.26 20.37 11.57
CA ILE A 75 -0.14 21.52 12.45
C ILE A 75 -1.45 22.30 12.48
N ALA A 76 -2.19 22.19 13.58
CA ALA A 76 -3.53 22.79 13.73
C ALA A 76 -3.52 24.32 13.69
N SER A 77 -2.43 24.97 14.13
CA SER A 77 -2.30 26.43 14.09
C SER A 77 -1.97 27.00 12.71
N ALA A 78 -1.62 26.15 11.72
CA ALA A 78 -1.30 26.63 10.38
C ALA A 78 -2.50 27.34 9.74
N ALA A 79 -2.31 28.58 9.32
CA ALA A 79 -3.32 29.47 8.74
C ALA A 79 -2.84 30.05 7.39
N ASP A 80 -2.02 29.30 6.68
CA ASP A 80 -1.37 29.74 5.44
C ASP A 80 -2.34 29.76 4.27
N SER A 81 -2.06 30.64 3.31
CA SER A 81 -2.63 30.55 1.97
C SER A 81 -1.84 29.56 1.14
N VAL A 82 -2.53 28.62 0.52
CA VAL A 82 -1.94 27.59 -0.32
C VAL A 82 -2.40 27.80 -1.78
N ARG A 83 -1.44 27.79 -2.71
CA ARG A 83 -1.70 27.83 -4.15
C ARG A 83 -1.85 26.40 -4.65
N ILE A 84 -2.95 26.11 -5.32
CA ILE A 84 -3.24 24.80 -5.91
C ILE A 84 -3.14 24.92 -7.43
N TYR A 85 -2.09 24.37 -7.98
CA TYR A 85 -1.84 24.32 -9.42
C TYR A 85 -2.54 23.14 -10.06
N LEU A 86 -3.13 23.36 -11.23
CA LEU A 86 -3.79 22.32 -12.02
C LEU A 86 -3.17 22.26 -13.41
N ASN A 87 -2.61 21.11 -13.76
CA ASN A 87 -2.11 20.80 -15.09
C ASN A 87 -2.82 19.56 -15.63
N GLY A 88 -3.62 19.73 -16.67
CA GLY A 88 -4.47 18.71 -17.28
C GLY A 88 -5.92 19.20 -17.43
N ASP A 89 -6.80 18.32 -17.96
CA ASP A 89 -8.20 18.62 -18.20
C ASP A 89 -9.05 18.49 -16.92
N GLY A 90 -9.91 19.49 -16.69
CA GLY A 90 -10.80 19.51 -15.53
C GLY A 90 -10.79 20.84 -14.80
N MET A 91 -11.32 20.84 -13.58
CA MET A 91 -11.42 22.06 -12.78
C MET A 91 -11.33 21.80 -11.28
N LEU A 92 -10.77 22.77 -10.55
CA LEU A 92 -10.84 22.85 -9.11
C LEU A 92 -12.18 23.47 -8.69
N THR A 93 -12.78 22.92 -7.65
CA THR A 93 -14.12 23.33 -7.17
C THR A 93 -14.12 23.50 -5.64
N SER A 94 -15.11 24.20 -5.12
CA SER A 94 -15.45 24.10 -3.70
C SER A 94 -15.99 22.69 -3.37
N MET A 95 -16.19 22.40 -2.09
CA MET A 95 -16.86 21.15 -1.64
C MET A 95 -18.34 21.09 -2.06
N GLN A 96 -18.93 22.21 -2.50
CA GLN A 96 -20.27 22.27 -3.10
C GLN A 96 -20.23 22.20 -4.63
N ALA A 97 -19.11 21.74 -5.21
CA ALA A 97 -18.89 21.58 -6.64
C ALA A 97 -18.96 22.89 -7.48
N GLN A 98 -18.86 24.08 -6.85
CA GLN A 98 -18.76 25.35 -7.56
C GLN A 98 -17.32 25.59 -8.01
N PRO A 99 -17.07 26.04 -9.26
CA PRO A 99 -15.73 26.37 -9.73
C PRO A 99 -15.01 27.35 -8.81
N LEU A 100 -13.74 27.10 -8.51
CA LEU A 100 -12.90 28.06 -7.78
C LEU A 100 -12.41 29.14 -8.74
N PRO A 101 -12.21 30.39 -8.25
CA PRO A 101 -11.50 31.42 -9.00
C PRO A 101 -10.09 30.94 -9.36
N MET A 102 -9.76 31.06 -10.64
CA MET A 102 -8.45 30.65 -11.16
C MET A 102 -7.61 31.88 -11.57
N PHE A 103 -6.36 31.85 -11.19
CA PHE A 103 -5.34 32.81 -11.55
C PHE A 103 -4.33 32.14 -12.48
N ALA A 104 -3.47 32.91 -13.13
CA ALA A 104 -2.32 32.41 -13.88
C ALA A 104 -1.05 32.98 -13.29
N ASP A 105 -0.01 32.15 -13.20
CA ASP A 105 1.34 32.62 -12.87
C ASP A 105 2.03 33.25 -14.10
N THR A 106 3.26 33.71 -13.92
CA THR A 106 4.05 34.32 -14.98
C THR A 106 4.36 33.37 -16.15
N GLY A 107 4.27 32.05 -15.93
CA GLY A 107 4.42 31.02 -16.95
C GLY A 107 3.08 30.57 -17.58
N GLY A 108 1.97 31.20 -17.20
CA GLY A 108 0.63 30.87 -17.70
C GLY A 108 -0.01 29.63 -17.03
N THR A 109 0.64 29.04 -16.02
CA THR A 109 0.08 27.90 -15.29
C THR A 109 -1.06 28.36 -14.40
N ARG A 110 -2.20 27.68 -14.49
CA ARG A 110 -3.41 28.01 -13.73
C ARG A 110 -3.31 27.52 -12.29
N TYR A 111 -3.75 28.34 -11.34
CA TYR A 111 -3.84 27.97 -9.93
C TYR A 111 -5.05 28.62 -9.25
N ALA A 112 -5.55 27.97 -8.19
CA ALA A 112 -6.47 28.56 -7.22
C ALA A 112 -5.73 28.88 -5.92
N VAL A 113 -6.28 29.80 -5.13
CA VAL A 113 -5.78 30.07 -3.77
C VAL A 113 -6.80 29.59 -2.75
N VAL A 114 -6.34 28.81 -1.77
CA VAL A 114 -7.17 28.32 -0.69
C VAL A 114 -6.55 28.70 0.65
N GLN A 115 -7.39 29.04 1.63
CA GLN A 115 -6.98 29.38 2.98
C GLN A 115 -7.14 28.15 3.87
N LEU A 116 -6.14 27.87 4.70
CA LEU A 116 -6.27 26.85 5.75
C LEU A 116 -7.06 27.40 6.94
N VAL A 117 -7.94 26.57 7.45
CA VAL A 117 -8.69 26.82 8.68
C VAL A 117 -8.38 25.69 9.67
N LYS A 118 -7.80 26.04 10.81
CA LYS A 118 -7.31 25.06 11.78
C LYS A 118 -6.38 24.02 11.12
N GLY A 119 -5.43 24.51 10.31
CA GLY A 119 -4.42 23.70 9.66
C GLY A 119 -4.87 22.91 8.43
N VAL A 120 -6.14 22.96 8.02
CA VAL A 120 -6.70 22.13 6.94
C VAL A 120 -7.57 22.94 6.00
N SER A 121 -7.54 22.62 4.71
CA SER A 121 -8.55 23.05 3.73
C SER A 121 -9.05 21.84 2.94
N ARG A 122 -10.28 21.93 2.44
CA ARG A 122 -10.88 20.93 1.55
C ARG A 122 -11.49 21.62 0.35
N ILE A 123 -11.14 21.10 -0.82
CA ILE A 123 -11.69 21.51 -2.13
C ILE A 123 -12.05 20.26 -2.92
N GLY A 124 -12.55 20.44 -4.13
CA GLY A 124 -12.80 19.33 -5.06
C GLY A 124 -11.98 19.46 -6.34
N TYR A 125 -11.77 18.34 -7.00
CA TYR A 125 -11.38 18.29 -8.39
C TYR A 125 -12.48 17.57 -9.18
N ARG A 126 -12.95 18.18 -10.26
CA ARG A 126 -13.89 17.59 -11.21
C ARG A 126 -13.16 17.29 -12.51
N ALA A 127 -13.23 16.03 -12.93
CA ALA A 127 -12.63 15.57 -14.18
C ALA A 127 -13.23 16.32 -15.39
N GLY A 128 -12.40 16.57 -16.39
CA GLY A 128 -12.82 17.06 -17.68
C GLY A 128 -13.43 15.97 -18.55
N ARG A 129 -13.34 16.13 -19.87
CA ARG A 129 -13.89 15.18 -20.84
C ARG A 129 -12.81 14.40 -21.61
N SER A 130 -11.54 14.77 -21.44
CA SER A 130 -10.40 14.14 -22.10
C SER A 130 -9.72 13.18 -21.13
N PRO A 131 -9.65 11.88 -21.44
CA PRO A 131 -8.87 10.93 -20.65
C PRO A 131 -7.37 11.29 -20.65
N GLY A 132 -6.69 11.05 -19.55
CA GLY A 132 -5.24 11.31 -19.45
C GLY A 132 -4.78 11.54 -18.03
N LYS A 133 -3.55 12.01 -17.89
CA LYS A 133 -2.96 12.35 -16.60
C LYS A 133 -3.22 13.79 -16.23
N VAL A 134 -3.61 14.03 -14.98
CA VAL A 134 -3.83 15.36 -14.42
C VAL A 134 -2.97 15.50 -13.19
N LYS A 135 -2.06 16.46 -13.21
CA LYS A 135 -1.22 16.78 -12.05
C LYS A 135 -1.82 17.93 -11.25
N ILE A 136 -2.00 17.71 -9.96
CA ILE A 136 -2.42 18.73 -9.00
C ILE A 136 -1.26 18.92 -8.01
N GLU A 137 -0.85 20.18 -7.79
CA GLU A 137 0.24 20.51 -6.91
C GLU A 137 -0.15 21.64 -5.97
N ALA A 138 0.14 21.48 -4.66
CA ALA A 138 -0.13 22.45 -3.63
C ALA A 138 1.17 23.07 -3.10
N ARG A 139 1.27 24.41 -3.10
CA ARG A 139 2.47 25.14 -2.66
C ARG A 139 2.12 26.22 -1.64
N SER A 140 2.94 26.36 -0.60
CA SER A 140 2.89 27.43 0.37
C SER A 140 4.30 27.88 0.77
N GLY A 141 4.65 29.11 0.49
CA GLY A 141 5.98 29.66 0.80
C GLY A 141 7.13 28.78 0.29
N SER A 142 8.07 28.49 1.17
CA SER A 142 9.23 27.63 0.92
C SER A 142 9.05 26.18 1.36
N LEU A 143 7.84 25.77 1.76
CA LEU A 143 7.55 24.40 2.19
C LEU A 143 7.68 23.42 1.03
N PHE A 144 8.04 22.16 1.34
CA PHE A 144 7.99 21.11 0.34
C PHE A 144 6.57 20.97 -0.22
N PRO A 145 6.39 21.03 -1.54
CA PRO A 145 5.06 20.99 -2.15
C PRO A 145 4.41 19.62 -2.01
N GLY A 146 3.10 19.60 -1.83
CA GLY A 146 2.28 18.41 -2.00
C GLY A 146 1.93 18.23 -3.48
N ALA A 147 1.91 17.00 -3.97
CA ALA A 147 1.51 16.71 -5.36
C ALA A 147 0.74 15.40 -5.43
N HIS A 148 -0.26 15.38 -6.33
CA HIS A 148 -1.01 14.19 -6.70
C HIS A 148 -1.15 14.10 -8.21
N GLU A 149 -1.08 12.88 -8.75
CA GLU A 149 -1.44 12.59 -10.13
C GLU A 149 -2.78 11.86 -10.15
N ILE A 150 -3.72 12.35 -10.94
CA ILE A 150 -5.03 11.73 -11.17
C ILE A 150 -5.06 11.19 -12.59
N HIS A 151 -5.44 9.94 -12.75
CA HIS A 151 -5.66 9.30 -14.04
C HIS A 151 -7.13 9.40 -14.40
N THR A 152 -7.46 10.18 -15.42
CA THR A 152 -8.82 10.18 -15.97
C THR A 152 -8.93 9.13 -17.07
N ILE A 153 -9.88 8.21 -16.90
CA ILE A 153 -10.15 7.11 -17.82
C ILE A 153 -11.33 7.43 -18.74
N PRO A 154 -11.47 6.78 -19.92
CA PRO A 154 -12.60 6.99 -20.80
C PRO A 154 -13.93 6.85 -20.07
N ALA A 155 -14.89 7.72 -20.40
CA ALA A 155 -16.20 7.77 -19.74
C ALA A 155 -17.00 6.46 -19.89
N ASP A 156 -16.78 5.72 -20.97
CA ASP A 156 -17.40 4.45 -21.31
C ASP A 156 -16.63 3.22 -20.78
N THR A 157 -15.54 3.42 -20.02
CA THR A 157 -14.83 2.31 -19.40
C THR A 157 -15.81 1.45 -18.59
N ARG A 158 -15.83 0.15 -18.91
CA ARG A 158 -16.74 -0.82 -18.29
C ARG A 158 -16.35 -1.09 -16.84
N ILE A 159 -17.14 -0.58 -15.91
CA ILE A 159 -17.01 -0.84 -14.48
C ILE A 159 -17.89 -2.02 -14.10
N LEU A 160 -17.33 -2.95 -13.34
CA LEU A 160 -18.02 -4.14 -12.86
C LEU A 160 -17.99 -4.16 -11.31
N HIS A 161 -18.99 -4.85 -10.75
CA HIS A 161 -19.05 -5.14 -9.32
C HIS A 161 -19.17 -6.66 -9.15
N PRO A 162 -18.47 -7.26 -8.17
CA PRO A 162 -18.52 -8.69 -7.97
C PRO A 162 -19.87 -9.13 -7.38
N THR A 163 -20.30 -10.34 -7.73
CA THR A 163 -21.38 -11.04 -7.03
C THR A 163 -20.85 -11.64 -5.73
N ALA A 164 -21.75 -12.10 -4.84
CA ALA A 164 -21.35 -12.72 -3.57
C ALA A 164 -20.48 -13.99 -3.81
N GLU A 165 -20.75 -14.75 -4.87
CA GLU A 165 -19.98 -15.95 -5.22
C GLU A 165 -18.56 -15.64 -5.70
N GLN A 166 -18.31 -14.40 -6.13
CA GLN A 166 -16.99 -13.90 -6.54
C GLN A 166 -16.16 -13.35 -5.38
N LEU A 167 -16.71 -13.38 -4.16
CA LEU A 167 -16.06 -12.92 -2.93
C LEU A 167 -15.80 -14.10 -1.96
N PRO A 168 -15.15 -15.20 -2.38
CA PRO A 168 -14.85 -16.28 -1.45
C PRO A 168 -13.86 -15.79 -0.37
N PRO A 169 -14.02 -16.23 0.87
CA PRO A 169 -13.05 -15.96 1.90
C PRO A 169 -11.71 -16.62 1.57
N THR A 170 -10.63 -16.05 2.07
CA THR A 170 -9.30 -16.66 1.97
C THR A 170 -9.22 -17.90 2.84
N THR A 171 -8.77 -19.02 2.27
CA THR A 171 -8.61 -20.30 2.96
C THR A 171 -7.15 -20.65 3.26
N LYS A 172 -6.19 -20.01 2.56
CA LYS A 172 -4.77 -20.23 2.79
C LYS A 172 -4.35 -19.62 4.14
N PRO A 173 -3.51 -20.30 4.92
CA PRO A 173 -3.03 -19.77 6.18
C PRO A 173 -2.08 -18.59 5.96
N ILE A 174 -2.37 -17.46 6.60
CA ILE A 174 -1.54 -16.26 6.56
C ILE A 174 -1.29 -15.82 8.01
N GLY A 175 -0.02 -15.90 8.42
CA GLY A 175 0.42 -15.50 9.75
C GLY A 175 0.48 -13.98 9.93
N ARG A 176 0.65 -13.55 11.18
CA ARG A 176 0.91 -12.15 11.52
C ARG A 176 2.33 -11.77 11.14
N MET A 177 2.52 -10.58 10.58
CA MET A 177 3.77 -10.09 10.06
C MET A 177 4.16 -8.76 10.72
N ILE A 178 5.37 -8.72 11.26
CA ILE A 178 6.11 -7.47 11.50
C ILE A 178 7.23 -7.51 10.47
N GLY A 179 7.02 -6.82 9.35
CA GLY A 179 7.82 -6.96 8.15
C GLY A 179 8.75 -5.79 7.87
N ALA A 180 9.76 -6.04 7.05
CA ALA A 180 10.67 -5.04 6.50
C ALA A 180 10.96 -5.34 5.03
N ASP A 181 10.82 -4.34 4.13
CA ASP A 181 11.43 -4.40 2.81
C ASP A 181 12.88 -3.97 2.92
N ILE A 182 13.81 -4.87 2.61
CA ILE A 182 15.26 -4.63 2.67
C ILE A 182 15.95 -4.93 1.35
N SER A 183 15.25 -4.71 0.26
CA SER A 183 15.77 -4.99 -1.08
C SER A 183 17.04 -4.18 -1.40
N TRP A 184 17.28 -3.06 -0.70
CA TRP A 184 18.51 -2.27 -0.81
C TRP A 184 19.71 -2.88 -0.07
N LEU A 185 19.55 -3.88 0.77
CA LEU A 185 20.64 -4.40 1.59
C LEU A 185 21.89 -4.77 0.77
N PRO A 186 21.79 -5.47 -0.38
CA PRO A 186 22.98 -5.78 -1.19
C PRO A 186 23.71 -4.54 -1.73
N GLN A 187 22.95 -3.47 -2.05
CA GLN A 187 23.53 -2.20 -2.49
C GLN A 187 24.22 -1.47 -1.35
N ILE A 188 23.59 -1.43 -0.17
CA ILE A 188 24.15 -0.83 1.04
C ILE A 188 25.44 -1.53 1.41
N GLU A 189 25.46 -2.86 1.46
CA GLU A 189 26.66 -3.66 1.77
C GLU A 189 27.78 -3.49 0.73
N ASN A 190 27.42 -3.24 -0.53
CA ASN A 190 28.38 -2.96 -1.61
C ASN A 190 28.88 -1.50 -1.62
N GLY A 191 28.40 -0.64 -0.72
CA GLY A 191 28.78 0.77 -0.66
C GLY A 191 28.22 1.63 -1.82
N ASP A 192 27.17 1.17 -2.50
CA ASP A 192 26.44 1.96 -3.50
C ASP A 192 25.57 3.02 -2.81
N GLY A 193 26.12 4.24 -2.69
CA GLY A 193 25.49 5.36 -1.97
C GLY A 193 24.25 5.98 -2.61
N ARG A 194 23.74 5.46 -3.74
CA ARG A 194 22.60 6.07 -4.45
C ARG A 194 21.32 6.17 -3.62
N PHE A 195 21.12 5.29 -2.64
CA PHE A 195 19.89 5.23 -1.82
C PHE A 195 20.15 5.33 -0.32
N GLY A 196 21.39 5.32 0.09
CA GLY A 196 21.79 5.39 1.48
C GLY A 196 23.11 6.13 1.62
N GLU A 197 23.05 7.44 1.79
CA GLU A 197 24.09 8.13 2.49
C GLU A 197 24.09 7.56 3.92
N GLY A 198 25.00 6.63 4.23
CA GLY A 198 25.05 5.97 5.51
C GLY A 198 26.11 4.89 5.55
N SER A 199 26.18 4.16 6.63
CA SER A 199 27.10 3.07 6.82
C SER A 199 26.72 1.86 5.97
N SER A 200 27.72 1.19 5.39
CA SER A 200 27.56 -0.14 4.77
C SER A 200 27.57 -1.28 5.82
N ALA A 201 27.65 -0.97 7.10
CA ALA A 201 27.63 -1.89 8.21
C ALA A 201 26.71 -1.41 9.31
N PHE A 202 26.17 -2.36 10.07
CA PHE A 202 25.21 -2.10 11.14
C PHE A 202 25.82 -2.48 12.49
N PHE A 203 25.47 -1.70 13.53
CA PHE A 203 26.03 -1.83 14.86
C PHE A 203 24.95 -1.74 15.93
N GLU A 204 25.09 -2.58 16.94
CA GLU A 204 24.34 -2.47 18.18
C GLU A 204 25.30 -2.55 19.38
N LYS A 205 25.16 -1.61 20.32
CA LYS A 205 26.03 -1.53 21.52
C LYS A 205 27.53 -1.58 21.19
N GLY A 206 27.90 -0.98 20.05
CA GLY A 206 29.29 -0.93 19.58
C GLY A 206 29.79 -2.20 18.86
N SER A 207 28.98 -3.25 18.74
CA SER A 207 29.33 -4.48 18.04
C SER A 207 28.70 -4.49 16.65
N ARG A 208 29.50 -4.90 15.64
CA ARG A 208 28.97 -5.10 14.28
C ARG A 208 28.07 -6.32 14.24
N ILE A 209 26.92 -6.20 13.60
CA ILE A 209 25.92 -7.28 13.47
C ILE A 209 25.44 -7.38 12.02
N ASP A 210 25.01 -8.56 11.60
CA ASP A 210 24.31 -8.77 10.33
C ASP A 210 22.94 -8.11 10.39
N ALA A 211 22.56 -7.37 9.34
CA ALA A 211 21.31 -6.59 9.32
C ALA A 211 20.06 -7.46 9.47
N ILE A 212 20.04 -8.65 8.86
CA ILE A 212 18.90 -9.58 8.94
C ILE A 212 18.78 -10.16 10.35
N ALA A 213 19.91 -10.53 10.95
CA ALA A 213 19.96 -11.03 12.34
C ALA A 213 19.47 -9.95 13.32
N LEU A 214 19.92 -8.71 13.15
CA LEU A 214 19.51 -7.57 13.97
C LEU A 214 18.00 -7.31 13.88
N LEU A 215 17.43 -7.25 12.66
CA LEU A 215 16.01 -7.09 12.49
C LEU A 215 15.23 -8.22 13.20
N LYS A 216 15.68 -9.48 13.06
CA LYS A 216 15.06 -10.63 13.75
C LYS A 216 15.09 -10.50 15.27
N GLU A 217 16.19 -10.07 15.86
CA GLU A 217 16.33 -9.85 17.29
C GLU A 217 15.31 -8.85 17.77
N HIS A 218 15.08 -7.76 17.03
CA HIS A 218 14.11 -6.72 17.32
C HIS A 218 12.66 -7.05 16.89
N GLY A 219 12.38 -8.29 16.54
CA GLY A 219 11.01 -8.76 16.39
C GLY A 219 10.45 -8.76 14.98
N PHE A 220 11.23 -8.39 13.99
CA PHE A 220 10.84 -8.64 12.61
C PHE A 220 10.81 -10.15 12.35
N ASN A 221 9.73 -10.60 11.75
CA ASN A 221 9.53 -12.01 11.44
C ASN A 221 9.32 -12.27 9.94
N PHE A 222 9.28 -11.20 9.12
CA PHE A 222 8.98 -11.27 7.70
C PHE A 222 9.82 -10.27 6.91
N ILE A 223 10.37 -10.69 5.77
CA ILE A 223 11.14 -9.83 4.86
C ILE A 223 10.39 -9.75 3.53
N ARG A 224 10.24 -8.54 3.00
CA ARG A 224 9.80 -8.27 1.64
C ARG A 224 11.00 -8.01 0.76
N LEU A 225 11.04 -8.65 -0.41
CA LEU A 225 12.05 -8.44 -1.45
C LEU A 225 11.36 -8.17 -2.77
N ARG A 226 11.67 -7.04 -3.40
CA ARG A 226 11.25 -6.78 -4.78
C ARG A 226 12.16 -7.46 -5.78
N ILE A 227 11.59 -7.80 -6.94
CA ILE A 227 12.34 -8.31 -8.08
C ILE A 227 11.96 -7.57 -9.36
N PHE A 228 13.00 -7.11 -10.08
CA PHE A 228 12.90 -6.58 -11.44
C PHE A 228 13.24 -7.66 -12.47
N VAL A 229 12.84 -7.46 -13.73
CA VAL A 229 13.03 -8.46 -14.80
C VAL A 229 14.48 -8.46 -15.27
N HIS A 230 15.00 -7.32 -15.76
CA HIS A 230 16.37 -7.12 -16.21
C HIS A 230 16.91 -5.76 -15.71
N PRO A 231 17.15 -5.61 -14.38
CA PRO A 231 17.61 -4.35 -13.81
C PRO A 231 19.01 -3.95 -14.27
N GLU A 232 19.79 -4.90 -14.79
CA GLU A 232 21.15 -4.71 -15.30
C GLU A 232 21.22 -4.03 -16.68
N ASN A 233 20.10 -3.90 -17.40
CA ASN A 233 20.09 -3.25 -18.71
C ASN A 233 20.42 -1.74 -18.59
N PRO A 234 20.83 -1.07 -19.68
CA PRO A 234 21.28 0.34 -19.62
C PRO A 234 20.24 1.33 -19.07
N LYS A 235 18.95 1.01 -19.16
CA LYS A 235 17.83 1.83 -18.62
C LYS A 235 17.22 1.24 -17.37
N GLY A 236 17.77 0.12 -16.88
CA GLY A 236 17.26 -0.60 -15.72
C GLY A 236 17.63 0.08 -14.41
N TYR A 237 17.20 -0.54 -13.34
CA TYR A 237 17.39 -0.06 -11.96
C TYR A 237 18.87 -0.03 -11.55
N SER A 238 19.66 -1.02 -11.97
CA SER A 238 21.05 -1.23 -11.57
C SER A 238 21.91 -1.62 -12.76
N PRO A 239 22.19 -0.68 -13.68
CA PRO A 239 22.90 -0.96 -14.93
C PRO A 239 24.25 -1.64 -14.70
N GLY A 240 24.45 -2.76 -15.37
CA GLY A 240 25.69 -3.53 -15.34
C GLY A 240 25.95 -4.31 -14.03
N VAL A 241 25.16 -4.11 -12.96
CA VAL A 241 25.34 -4.78 -11.66
C VAL A 241 24.21 -5.76 -11.36
N GLY A 242 22.94 -5.37 -11.58
CA GLY A 242 21.80 -6.26 -11.45
C GLY A 242 21.23 -6.42 -10.03
N PHE A 243 21.39 -5.43 -9.15
CA PHE A 243 20.67 -5.44 -7.86
C PHE A 243 19.16 -5.54 -8.08
N CYS A 244 18.48 -6.27 -7.20
CA CYS A 244 17.06 -6.61 -7.31
C CYS A 244 16.71 -7.43 -8.58
N GLY A 245 17.67 -7.97 -9.31
CA GLY A 245 17.47 -8.99 -10.33
C GLY A 245 17.45 -10.40 -9.73
N LEU A 246 17.32 -11.42 -10.59
CA LEU A 246 17.14 -12.81 -10.14
C LEU A 246 18.26 -13.28 -9.21
N ASP A 247 19.52 -13.12 -9.59
CA ASP A 247 20.66 -13.63 -8.82
C ASP A 247 20.79 -12.94 -7.45
N SER A 248 20.62 -11.61 -7.41
CA SER A 248 20.61 -10.84 -6.18
C SER A 248 19.47 -11.27 -5.26
N THR A 249 18.27 -11.46 -5.81
CA THR A 249 17.08 -11.91 -5.08
C THR A 249 17.25 -13.32 -4.55
N LEU A 250 17.79 -14.25 -5.34
CA LEU A 250 18.10 -15.61 -4.91
C LEU A 250 19.11 -15.63 -3.76
N SER A 251 20.14 -14.79 -3.82
CA SER A 251 21.12 -14.64 -2.73
C SER A 251 20.47 -14.14 -1.44
N MET A 252 19.64 -13.09 -1.54
CA MET A 252 18.90 -12.56 -0.38
C MET A 252 17.90 -13.56 0.19
N ALA A 253 17.18 -14.29 -0.65
CA ALA A 253 16.23 -15.32 -0.21
C ALA A 253 16.92 -16.42 0.64
N ARG A 254 18.14 -16.85 0.26
CA ARG A 254 18.93 -17.79 1.09
C ARG A 254 19.23 -17.22 2.48
N ARG A 255 19.64 -15.94 2.56
CA ARG A 255 19.94 -15.28 3.83
C ARG A 255 18.68 -15.18 4.71
N VAL A 256 17.55 -14.76 4.13
CA VAL A 256 16.27 -14.63 4.83
C VAL A 256 15.81 -15.98 5.38
N LYS A 257 15.81 -17.02 4.55
CA LYS A 257 15.37 -18.37 4.97
C LYS A 257 16.35 -19.00 5.97
N ALA A 258 17.65 -18.80 5.83
CA ALA A 258 18.66 -19.25 6.80
C ALA A 258 18.47 -18.57 8.17
N ALA A 259 18.02 -17.32 8.20
CA ALA A 259 17.63 -16.63 9.43
C ALA A 259 16.31 -17.14 10.03
N GLY A 260 15.55 -17.99 9.32
CA GLY A 260 14.23 -18.49 9.75
C GLY A 260 13.14 -17.43 9.70
N LEU A 261 13.25 -16.46 8.80
CA LEU A 261 12.25 -15.43 8.57
C LEU A 261 11.32 -15.80 7.40
N GLY A 262 10.08 -15.32 7.45
CA GLY A 262 9.17 -15.38 6.32
C GLY A 262 9.63 -14.47 5.18
N LEU A 263 9.27 -14.84 3.95
CA LEU A 263 9.64 -14.13 2.73
C LEU A 263 8.42 -13.79 1.89
N LEU A 264 8.22 -12.50 1.61
CA LEU A 264 7.31 -11.98 0.59
C LEU A 264 8.13 -11.59 -0.64
N LEU A 265 7.85 -12.19 -1.79
CA LEU A 265 8.46 -11.83 -3.06
C LEU A 265 7.54 -10.89 -3.84
N ASP A 266 8.01 -9.69 -4.14
CA ASP A 266 7.30 -8.62 -4.83
C ASP A 266 7.73 -8.51 -6.29
N PHE A 267 6.89 -8.94 -7.22
CA PHE A 267 7.14 -8.85 -8.66
C PHE A 267 6.75 -7.47 -9.20
N HIS A 268 7.72 -6.66 -9.59
CA HIS A 268 7.47 -5.38 -10.27
C HIS A 268 7.10 -5.53 -11.75
N TYR A 269 7.47 -6.63 -12.40
CA TYR A 269 7.30 -6.87 -13.86
C TYR A 269 7.82 -5.71 -14.73
N SER A 270 8.89 -5.09 -14.29
CA SER A 270 9.56 -3.98 -14.93
C SER A 270 11.08 -4.14 -14.74
N ASP A 271 11.88 -3.41 -15.50
CA ASP A 271 13.33 -3.33 -15.28
C ASP A 271 13.71 -2.25 -14.29
N TYR A 272 12.73 -1.44 -13.88
CA TYR A 272 12.86 -0.30 -12.99
C TYR A 272 11.65 -0.22 -12.04
N TRP A 273 11.58 0.80 -11.21
CA TRP A 273 10.45 1.04 -10.32
C TRP A 273 9.11 0.99 -11.07
N ALA A 274 8.19 0.22 -10.56
CA ALA A 274 6.77 0.25 -10.88
C ALA A 274 6.03 0.88 -9.69
N ASP A 275 5.29 1.96 -9.94
CA ASP A 275 4.57 2.73 -8.94
C ASP A 275 3.31 3.37 -9.57
N PRO A 276 2.46 4.09 -8.81
CA PRO A 276 1.23 4.67 -9.37
C PRO A 276 1.43 5.64 -10.53
N GLN A 277 2.64 6.17 -10.75
CA GLN A 277 2.94 7.11 -11.82
C GLN A 277 3.55 6.44 -13.05
N GLN A 278 4.09 5.22 -12.89
CA GLN A 278 4.76 4.47 -13.96
C GLN A 278 4.66 2.95 -13.79
N GLN A 279 4.20 2.28 -14.82
CA GLN A 279 4.11 0.83 -14.90
C GLN A 279 4.71 0.37 -16.25
N ASN A 280 5.99 0.69 -16.43
CA ASN A 280 6.66 0.48 -17.71
C ASN A 280 6.92 -1.00 -17.96
N LYS A 281 6.72 -1.42 -19.21
CA LYS A 281 7.13 -2.77 -19.64
C LYS A 281 8.66 -2.91 -19.54
N PRO A 282 9.17 -4.11 -19.19
CA PRO A 282 10.59 -4.42 -19.38
C PRO A 282 11.00 -4.20 -20.85
N LEU A 283 12.25 -3.82 -21.07
CA LEU A 283 12.79 -3.59 -22.43
C LEU A 283 12.54 -4.82 -23.33
N ALA A 284 12.71 -6.01 -22.81
CA ALA A 284 12.46 -7.26 -23.55
C ALA A 284 10.99 -7.48 -23.93
N TRP A 285 10.05 -6.76 -23.30
CA TRP A 285 8.62 -6.88 -23.54
C TRP A 285 7.98 -5.66 -24.20
N GLU A 286 8.76 -4.60 -24.48
CA GLU A 286 8.24 -3.32 -25.03
C GLU A 286 7.38 -3.52 -26.29
N ALA A 287 7.83 -4.39 -27.20
CA ALA A 287 7.15 -4.67 -28.47
C ALA A 287 6.01 -5.71 -28.36
N LEU A 288 5.80 -6.31 -27.20
CA LEU A 288 4.82 -7.37 -27.06
C LEU A 288 3.40 -6.80 -26.95
N ALA A 289 2.48 -7.39 -27.69
CA ALA A 289 1.05 -7.17 -27.55
C ALA A 289 0.47 -7.98 -26.39
N TYR A 290 -0.74 -7.66 -25.96
CA TYR A 290 -1.39 -8.21 -24.78
C TYR A 290 -1.31 -9.75 -24.63
N PRO A 291 -1.59 -10.60 -25.64
CA PRO A 291 -1.49 -12.04 -25.47
C PRO A 291 -0.08 -12.51 -25.07
N ALA A 292 0.94 -11.97 -25.75
CA ALA A 292 2.33 -12.30 -25.47
C ALA A 292 2.82 -11.73 -24.12
N LEU A 293 2.33 -10.57 -23.72
CA LEU A 293 2.59 -10.03 -22.37
C LEU A 293 2.04 -10.93 -21.28
N ARG A 294 0.82 -11.43 -21.43
CA ARG A 294 0.20 -12.39 -20.52
C ARG A 294 1.07 -13.64 -20.35
N ASP A 295 1.52 -14.22 -21.47
CA ASP A 295 2.39 -15.40 -21.45
C ASP A 295 3.76 -15.10 -20.83
N SER A 296 4.30 -13.90 -21.06
CA SER A 296 5.57 -13.46 -20.46
C SER A 296 5.49 -13.32 -18.95
N ILE A 297 4.41 -12.73 -18.40
CA ILE A 297 4.19 -12.66 -16.95
C ILE A 297 4.16 -14.05 -16.34
N LYS A 298 3.33 -14.95 -16.90
CA LYS A 298 3.20 -16.32 -16.41
C LYS A 298 4.53 -17.06 -16.43
N SER A 299 5.25 -17.00 -17.56
CA SER A 299 6.54 -17.67 -17.73
C SER A 299 7.60 -17.11 -16.82
N TYR A 300 7.69 -15.78 -16.67
CA TYR A 300 8.65 -15.14 -15.77
C TYR A 300 8.39 -15.50 -14.31
N THR A 301 7.14 -15.38 -13.84
CA THR A 301 6.75 -15.75 -12.47
C THR A 301 7.10 -17.21 -12.18
N THR A 302 6.72 -18.11 -13.08
CA THR A 302 7.05 -19.55 -12.95
C THR A 302 8.56 -19.77 -12.91
N SER A 303 9.34 -19.11 -13.79
CA SER A 303 10.79 -19.29 -13.88
C SER A 303 11.51 -18.83 -12.60
N VAL A 304 11.13 -17.68 -12.06
CA VAL A 304 11.69 -17.15 -10.80
C VAL A 304 11.37 -18.09 -9.64
N LEU A 305 10.11 -18.49 -9.48
CA LEU A 305 9.71 -19.38 -8.40
C LEU A 305 10.34 -20.78 -8.52
N ARG A 306 10.50 -21.33 -9.72
CA ARG A 306 11.24 -22.57 -9.93
C ARG A 306 12.73 -22.42 -9.60
N ALA A 307 13.34 -21.26 -9.82
CA ALA A 307 14.70 -21.01 -9.39
C ALA A 307 14.81 -21.00 -7.85
N MET A 308 13.85 -20.39 -7.17
CA MET A 308 13.77 -20.39 -5.70
C MET A 308 13.48 -21.78 -5.14
N GLU A 309 12.61 -22.56 -5.78
CA GLU A 309 12.32 -23.94 -5.42
C GLU A 309 13.60 -24.84 -5.48
N ARG A 310 14.38 -24.73 -6.55
CA ARG A 310 15.64 -25.51 -6.70
C ARG A 310 16.65 -25.25 -5.59
N GLN A 311 16.63 -24.08 -4.96
CA GLN A 311 17.50 -23.75 -3.83
C GLN A 311 16.79 -23.84 -2.46
N HIS A 312 15.56 -24.37 -2.40
CA HIS A 312 14.73 -24.51 -1.19
C HIS A 312 14.45 -23.17 -0.48
N THR A 313 14.17 -22.13 -1.24
CA THR A 313 13.85 -20.78 -0.73
C THR A 313 12.54 -20.21 -1.29
N LEU A 314 11.57 -21.08 -1.59
CA LEU A 314 10.23 -20.61 -2.00
C LEU A 314 9.73 -19.55 -1.03
N PRO A 315 9.11 -18.47 -1.55
CA PRO A 315 8.53 -17.44 -0.70
C PRO A 315 7.30 -17.99 0.05
N ASP A 316 7.04 -17.44 1.24
CA ASP A 316 5.83 -17.73 2.01
C ASP A 316 4.63 -16.95 1.47
N MET A 317 4.86 -15.97 0.62
CA MET A 317 3.85 -15.17 -0.07
C MET A 317 4.43 -14.54 -1.33
N VAL A 318 3.61 -14.38 -2.36
CA VAL A 318 3.95 -13.68 -3.61
C VAL A 318 3.06 -12.47 -3.78
N GLN A 319 3.66 -11.33 -4.14
CA GLN A 319 2.95 -10.12 -4.55
C GLN A 319 3.01 -9.97 -6.07
N ILE A 320 1.86 -9.89 -6.72
CA ILE A 320 1.72 -9.74 -8.18
C ILE A 320 1.56 -8.26 -8.53
N GLY A 321 2.64 -7.65 -8.98
CA GLY A 321 2.72 -6.22 -9.27
C GLY A 321 2.90 -5.36 -8.01
N ASN A 322 3.47 -4.19 -8.17
CA ASN A 322 3.67 -3.19 -7.12
C ASN A 322 2.82 -1.96 -7.39
N GLU A 323 2.02 -1.54 -6.39
CA GLU A 323 1.20 -0.32 -6.42
C GLU A 323 0.34 -0.19 -7.70
N ILE A 324 -0.41 -1.23 -8.02
CA ILE A 324 -1.10 -1.45 -9.29
C ILE A 324 -2.48 -0.78 -9.39
N ASN A 325 -2.77 0.25 -8.60
CA ASN A 325 -4.05 0.96 -8.65
C ASN A 325 -4.35 1.60 -10.03
N HIS A 326 -3.35 2.04 -10.77
CA HIS A 326 -3.51 2.49 -12.16
C HIS A 326 -3.17 1.41 -13.19
N GLY A 327 -2.92 0.17 -12.75
CA GLY A 327 -2.67 -0.96 -13.63
C GLY A 327 -1.24 -1.50 -13.58
N LEU A 328 -0.89 -2.27 -14.62
CA LEU A 328 0.36 -3.02 -14.75
C LEU A 328 0.77 -3.04 -16.23
N LEU A 329 2.08 -2.90 -16.55
CA LEU A 329 2.58 -3.01 -17.94
C LEU A 329 1.83 -2.13 -18.95
N TRP A 330 1.90 -0.83 -18.78
CA TRP A 330 1.21 0.13 -19.66
C TRP A 330 1.75 0.10 -21.10
N PRO A 331 0.87 0.41 -22.09
CA PRO A 331 -0.54 0.80 -21.97
C PRO A 331 -1.54 -0.34 -21.84
N GLU A 332 -1.18 -1.59 -22.15
CA GLU A 332 -2.11 -2.72 -22.25
C GLU A 332 -2.84 -2.99 -20.93
N GLY A 333 -2.12 -3.05 -19.82
CA GLY A 333 -2.69 -3.27 -18.49
C GLY A 333 -3.01 -1.99 -17.72
N HIS A 334 -3.16 -0.83 -18.38
CA HIS A 334 -3.62 0.38 -17.70
C HIS A 334 -5.07 0.21 -17.22
N ILE A 335 -5.42 0.84 -16.10
CA ILE A 335 -6.77 0.74 -15.48
C ILE A 335 -7.92 1.15 -16.42
N SER A 336 -7.66 1.90 -17.48
CA SER A 336 -8.61 2.17 -18.56
C SER A 336 -8.95 0.93 -19.40
N ASN A 337 -8.12 -0.12 -19.34
CA ASN A 337 -8.32 -1.42 -20.02
C ASN A 337 -8.50 -2.54 -18.97
N PRO A 338 -9.55 -2.49 -18.13
CA PRO A 338 -9.66 -3.36 -16.96
C PRO A 338 -9.75 -4.85 -17.29
N ASP A 339 -10.24 -5.22 -18.48
CA ASP A 339 -10.28 -6.62 -18.91
C ASP A 339 -8.86 -7.15 -19.19
N GLN A 340 -8.00 -6.36 -19.85
CA GLN A 340 -6.61 -6.74 -20.07
C GLN A 340 -5.81 -6.72 -18.76
N LEU A 341 -5.99 -5.71 -17.92
CA LEU A 341 -5.37 -5.67 -16.59
C LEU A 341 -5.69 -6.94 -15.80
N ALA A 342 -6.95 -7.33 -15.72
CA ALA A 342 -7.36 -8.54 -15.01
C ALA A 342 -6.69 -9.79 -15.57
N GLY A 343 -6.57 -9.91 -16.90
CA GLY A 343 -5.88 -11.05 -17.52
C GLY A 343 -4.38 -11.09 -17.27
N LEU A 344 -3.71 -9.93 -17.18
CA LEU A 344 -2.28 -9.85 -16.82
C LEU A 344 -2.05 -10.24 -15.34
N LEU A 345 -2.90 -9.75 -14.43
CA LEU A 345 -2.83 -10.13 -13.02
C LEU A 345 -3.09 -11.62 -12.83
N GLN A 346 -4.11 -12.16 -13.51
CA GLN A 346 -4.41 -13.60 -13.45
C GLN A 346 -3.26 -14.46 -14.00
N ALA A 347 -2.51 -13.98 -14.99
CA ALA A 347 -1.32 -14.68 -15.49
C ALA A 347 -0.21 -14.81 -14.44
N GLY A 348 -0.01 -13.78 -13.60
CA GLY A 348 0.90 -13.86 -12.45
C GLY A 348 0.44 -14.88 -11.41
N VAL A 349 -0.86 -14.92 -11.12
CA VAL A 349 -1.47 -15.94 -10.24
C VAL A 349 -1.25 -17.34 -10.80
N GLU A 350 -1.58 -17.56 -12.08
CA GLU A 350 -1.36 -18.83 -12.76
C GLU A 350 0.11 -19.27 -12.77
N GLY A 351 1.03 -18.32 -12.89
CA GLY A 351 2.46 -18.57 -12.81
C GLY A 351 2.90 -19.05 -11.41
N THR A 352 2.30 -18.50 -10.36
CA THR A 352 2.52 -18.91 -8.97
C THR A 352 1.93 -20.30 -8.72
N GLU A 353 0.66 -20.52 -9.08
CA GLU A 353 -0.05 -21.79 -8.91
C GLU A 353 0.62 -22.96 -9.67
N ALA A 354 1.26 -22.68 -10.80
CA ALA A 354 2.02 -23.68 -11.58
C ALA A 354 3.27 -24.21 -10.86
N VAL A 355 3.75 -23.50 -9.84
CA VAL A 355 4.88 -23.94 -8.99
C VAL A 355 4.38 -24.53 -7.69
N ASP A 356 3.60 -23.76 -6.94
CA ASP A 356 2.99 -24.20 -5.70
C ASP A 356 1.68 -23.44 -5.44
N PRO A 357 0.52 -24.11 -5.59
CA PRO A 357 -0.79 -23.50 -5.37
C PRO A 357 -1.08 -23.15 -3.90
N SER A 358 -0.27 -23.61 -2.96
CA SER A 358 -0.42 -23.29 -1.55
C SER A 358 0.14 -21.90 -1.17
N ILE A 359 1.00 -21.32 -2.00
CA ILE A 359 1.56 -20.00 -1.76
C ILE A 359 0.45 -18.94 -1.82
N PRO A 360 0.22 -18.14 -0.76
CA PRO A 360 -0.70 -17.01 -0.81
C PRO A 360 -0.27 -15.95 -1.81
N VAL A 361 -1.24 -15.39 -2.54
CA VAL A 361 -1.03 -14.32 -3.51
C VAL A 361 -1.61 -13.01 -2.99
N MET A 362 -0.80 -11.96 -3.01
CA MET A 362 -1.15 -10.59 -2.65
C MET A 362 -1.34 -9.73 -3.91
N MET A 363 -2.39 -8.89 -3.91
CA MET A 363 -2.49 -7.74 -4.81
C MET A 363 -2.18 -6.47 -4.01
N HIS A 364 -1.26 -5.64 -4.51
CA HIS A 364 -0.78 -4.45 -3.82
C HIS A 364 -1.25 -3.17 -4.52
N ILE A 365 -2.07 -2.39 -3.81
CA ILE A 365 -2.57 -1.09 -4.25
C ILE A 365 -2.12 0.02 -3.31
N ALA A 366 -1.66 1.15 -3.86
CA ALA A 366 -1.16 2.30 -3.10
C ALA A 366 -2.33 3.18 -2.58
N LEU A 367 -3.25 2.61 -1.81
CA LEU A 367 -4.52 3.24 -1.46
C LEU A 367 -4.87 3.07 0.03
N GLY A 368 -3.91 3.30 0.94
CA GLY A 368 -4.08 3.06 2.36
C GLY A 368 -5.28 3.78 2.98
N GLY A 369 -5.55 5.02 2.59
CA GLY A 369 -6.68 5.80 3.10
C GLY A 369 -7.78 6.11 2.06
N GLN A 370 -7.61 5.72 0.79
CA GLN A 370 -8.54 6.03 -0.29
C GLN A 370 -9.57 4.91 -0.49
N ASN A 371 -10.54 4.81 0.39
CA ASN A 371 -11.52 3.71 0.40
C ASN A 371 -12.32 3.60 -0.90
N ASP A 372 -12.81 4.71 -1.44
CA ASP A 372 -13.63 4.70 -2.67
C ASP A 372 -12.86 4.13 -3.86
N GLU A 373 -11.57 4.48 -4.00
CA GLU A 373 -10.74 3.97 -5.07
C GLU A 373 -10.29 2.53 -4.82
N ALA A 374 -9.96 2.18 -3.59
CA ALA A 374 -9.65 0.80 -3.23
C ALA A 374 -10.81 -0.13 -3.59
N ARG A 375 -12.05 0.27 -3.27
CA ARG A 375 -13.26 -0.47 -3.64
C ARG A 375 -13.46 -0.51 -5.15
N PHE A 376 -13.27 0.61 -5.85
CA PHE A 376 -13.37 0.67 -7.31
C PHE A 376 -12.41 -0.36 -7.95
N TRP A 377 -11.15 -0.39 -7.51
CA TRP A 377 -10.16 -1.32 -8.04
C TRP A 377 -10.51 -2.78 -7.73
N LEU A 378 -10.77 -3.08 -6.45
CA LEU A 378 -11.09 -4.45 -5.99
C LEU A 378 -12.35 -4.98 -6.63
N ASP A 379 -13.44 -4.19 -6.68
CA ASP A 379 -14.68 -4.58 -7.33
C ASP A 379 -14.44 -4.97 -8.79
N ASN A 380 -13.69 -4.13 -9.53
CA ASN A 380 -13.41 -4.38 -10.93
C ASN A 380 -12.58 -5.63 -11.17
N MET A 381 -11.57 -5.90 -10.36
CA MET A 381 -10.68 -7.06 -10.54
C MET A 381 -11.35 -8.35 -10.08
N LEU A 382 -12.06 -8.35 -8.96
CA LEU A 382 -12.79 -9.51 -8.45
C LEU A 382 -13.96 -9.90 -9.37
N ALA A 383 -14.71 -8.93 -9.89
CA ALA A 383 -15.79 -9.19 -10.86
C ALA A 383 -15.29 -9.76 -12.19
N ARG A 384 -13.98 -9.60 -12.50
CA ARG A 384 -13.31 -10.22 -13.66
C ARG A 384 -12.64 -11.55 -13.33
N GLY A 385 -12.82 -12.03 -12.11
CA GLY A 385 -12.34 -13.35 -11.69
C GLY A 385 -10.85 -13.39 -11.31
N VAL A 386 -10.21 -12.26 -11.07
CA VAL A 386 -8.83 -12.23 -10.55
C VAL A 386 -8.80 -12.87 -9.16
N LYS A 387 -7.99 -13.91 -9.00
CA LYS A 387 -7.88 -14.67 -7.76
C LYS A 387 -6.70 -14.16 -6.96
N PHE A 388 -6.92 -13.85 -5.68
CA PHE A 388 -5.86 -13.52 -4.73
C PHE A 388 -6.34 -13.78 -3.30
N ASP A 389 -5.39 -13.84 -2.38
CA ASP A 389 -5.65 -14.27 -1.00
C ASP A 389 -5.63 -13.12 -0.01
N ILE A 390 -4.86 -12.06 -0.25
CA ILE A 390 -4.66 -10.93 0.67
C ILE A 390 -4.57 -9.62 -0.10
N ILE A 391 -5.09 -8.55 0.52
CA ILE A 391 -5.01 -7.19 0.00
C ILE A 391 -3.80 -6.51 0.65
N GLY A 392 -2.83 -6.09 -0.15
CA GLY A 392 -1.70 -5.26 0.26
C GLY A 392 -1.98 -3.79 -0.03
N LEU A 393 -1.61 -2.90 0.90
CA LEU A 393 -1.78 -1.46 0.74
C LEU A 393 -0.48 -0.73 1.11
N SER A 394 -0.19 0.39 0.44
CA SER A 394 0.80 1.36 0.92
C SER A 394 0.14 2.38 1.83
N TYR A 395 0.86 2.80 2.88
CA TYR A 395 0.43 3.93 3.70
C TYR A 395 1.55 4.94 3.92
N TYR A 396 1.43 6.05 3.25
CA TYR A 396 2.24 7.25 3.41
C TYR A 396 1.30 8.43 3.63
N PRO A 397 1.29 9.08 4.80
CA PRO A 397 0.32 10.14 5.14
C PRO A 397 0.23 11.24 4.07
N ARG A 398 1.37 11.56 3.47
CA ARG A 398 1.49 12.59 2.44
C ARG A 398 0.57 12.37 1.24
N TRP A 399 0.27 11.09 0.91
CA TRP A 399 -0.53 10.72 -0.27
C TRP A 399 -1.82 9.98 0.09
N HIS A 400 -1.82 9.26 1.23
CA HIS A 400 -2.88 8.31 1.56
C HIS A 400 -3.80 8.76 2.69
N GLY A 401 -3.68 10.01 3.15
CA GLY A 401 -4.55 10.58 4.16
C GLY A 401 -4.14 10.30 5.59
N THR A 402 -5.09 10.39 6.50
CA THR A 402 -4.85 10.28 7.95
C THR A 402 -4.83 8.84 8.44
N LEU A 403 -4.42 8.61 9.69
CA LEU A 403 -4.53 7.30 10.33
C LEU A 403 -6.00 6.85 10.48
N GLU A 404 -6.93 7.79 10.65
CA GLU A 404 -8.38 7.52 10.67
C GLU A 404 -8.87 7.08 9.29
N ASP A 405 -8.36 7.68 8.21
CA ASP A 405 -8.66 7.25 6.84
C ASP A 405 -8.14 5.82 6.61
N LEU A 406 -6.93 5.50 7.07
CA LEU A 406 -6.37 4.14 7.02
C LEU A 406 -7.25 3.16 7.79
N SER A 407 -7.57 3.48 9.06
CA SER A 407 -8.40 2.60 9.92
C SER A 407 -9.74 2.31 9.27
N ARG A 408 -10.44 3.34 8.81
CA ARG A 408 -11.74 3.23 8.14
C ARG A 408 -11.66 2.37 6.88
N ASN A 409 -10.65 2.63 6.03
CA ASN A 409 -10.45 1.87 4.80
C ASN A 409 -10.24 0.38 5.09
N LEU A 410 -9.30 0.04 5.97
CA LEU A 410 -9.00 -1.35 6.29
C LEU A 410 -10.21 -2.09 6.88
N ASN A 411 -10.98 -1.43 7.77
CA ASN A 411 -12.20 -2.02 8.34
C ASN A 411 -13.25 -2.30 7.26
N ASP A 412 -13.50 -1.35 6.33
CA ASP A 412 -14.44 -1.56 5.23
C ASP A 412 -14.00 -2.70 4.30
N LEU A 413 -12.71 -2.74 3.95
CA LEU A 413 -12.19 -3.75 3.03
C LEU A 413 -12.32 -5.17 3.59
N VAL A 414 -11.96 -5.40 4.85
CA VAL A 414 -12.08 -6.75 5.44
C VAL A 414 -13.54 -7.19 5.59
N GLN A 415 -14.44 -6.27 5.92
CA GLN A 415 -15.87 -6.57 6.03
C GLN A 415 -16.51 -6.86 4.68
N ARG A 416 -16.12 -6.12 3.65
CA ARG A 416 -16.70 -6.22 2.31
C ARG A 416 -16.19 -7.42 1.53
N TYR A 417 -14.88 -7.66 1.56
CA TYR A 417 -14.24 -8.63 0.67
C TYR A 417 -13.92 -9.96 1.34
N HIS A 418 -14.08 -10.06 2.66
CA HIS A 418 -13.75 -11.26 3.44
C HIS A 418 -12.32 -11.75 3.20
N LYS A 419 -11.40 -10.82 2.93
CA LYS A 419 -9.99 -11.10 2.70
C LYS A 419 -9.14 -10.39 3.75
N PRO A 420 -8.07 -11.04 4.25
CA PRO A 420 -7.11 -10.39 5.12
C PRO A 420 -6.42 -9.22 4.40
N VAL A 421 -5.93 -8.27 5.19
CA VAL A 421 -5.21 -7.10 4.72
C VAL A 421 -3.83 -6.99 5.37
N ASN A 422 -2.89 -6.36 4.65
CA ASN A 422 -1.57 -6.01 5.14
C ASN A 422 -1.21 -4.60 4.65
N VAL A 423 -0.61 -3.78 5.51
CA VAL A 423 0.03 -2.53 5.06
C VAL A 423 1.46 -2.88 4.65
N VAL A 424 1.58 -3.39 3.42
CA VAL A 424 2.80 -4.02 2.90
C VAL A 424 3.93 -3.02 2.62
N GLU A 425 3.60 -1.72 2.70
CA GLU A 425 4.58 -0.63 2.53
C GLU A 425 4.17 0.60 3.34
N TYR A 426 5.05 1.07 4.24
CA TYR A 426 4.86 2.30 5.01
C TYR A 426 6.20 2.83 5.52
N SER A 427 6.24 4.10 5.99
CA SER A 427 7.42 4.68 6.65
C SER A 427 7.12 5.37 7.97
N ASP A 428 6.04 6.15 8.04
CA ASP A 428 5.68 6.97 9.20
C ASP A 428 4.73 6.25 10.16
N PHE A 429 4.59 6.77 11.37
CA PHE A 429 3.65 6.26 12.39
C PHE A 429 3.83 4.76 12.67
N LYS A 430 5.08 4.32 12.87
CA LYS A 430 5.47 2.92 12.96
C LYS A 430 4.58 2.10 13.88
N ARG A 431 4.36 2.53 15.12
CA ARG A 431 3.50 1.83 16.06
C ARG A 431 2.00 1.95 15.71
N PRO A 432 1.44 3.15 15.44
CA PRO A 432 0.03 3.32 15.12
C PRO A 432 -0.44 2.49 13.92
N VAL A 433 0.37 2.37 12.87
CA VAL A 433 0.04 1.55 11.69
C VAL A 433 -0.17 0.08 12.09
N HIS A 434 0.74 -0.49 12.89
CA HIS A 434 0.59 -1.86 13.37
C HIS A 434 -0.61 -2.02 14.31
N ASP A 435 -0.82 -1.07 15.24
CA ASP A 435 -1.96 -1.10 16.16
C ASP A 435 -3.30 -1.07 15.39
N ILE A 436 -3.42 -0.26 14.33
CA ILE A 436 -4.59 -0.23 13.45
C ILE A 436 -4.79 -1.59 12.78
N VAL A 437 -3.76 -2.11 12.13
CA VAL A 437 -3.88 -3.36 11.37
C VAL A 437 -4.23 -4.53 12.30
N PHE A 438 -3.54 -4.70 13.41
CA PHE A 438 -3.78 -5.82 14.33
C PHE A 438 -5.08 -5.68 15.15
N SER A 439 -5.73 -4.51 15.14
CA SER A 439 -7.04 -4.32 15.77
C SER A 439 -8.23 -4.76 14.91
N LEU A 440 -7.99 -5.11 13.64
CA LEU A 440 -9.07 -5.52 12.73
C LEU A 440 -9.75 -6.80 13.19
N PRO A 441 -11.08 -6.92 13.01
CA PRO A 441 -11.86 -8.05 13.50
C PRO A 441 -11.44 -9.38 12.85
N GLY A 442 -11.61 -10.49 13.56
CA GLY A 442 -11.43 -11.84 13.03
C GLY A 442 -10.00 -12.19 12.62
N ASP A 443 -8.99 -11.53 13.21
CA ASP A 443 -7.58 -11.67 12.83
C ASP A 443 -7.32 -11.39 11.33
N MET A 444 -8.13 -10.50 10.73
CA MET A 444 -8.02 -10.16 9.32
C MET A 444 -6.86 -9.19 9.03
N GLY A 445 -6.34 -8.49 10.04
CA GLY A 445 -5.14 -7.67 9.92
C GLY A 445 -3.87 -8.52 10.06
N LYS A 446 -3.09 -8.63 8.99
CA LYS A 446 -1.89 -9.49 8.96
C LYS A 446 -0.59 -8.75 9.25
N GLY A 447 -0.66 -7.46 9.58
CA GLY A 447 0.49 -6.65 9.99
C GLY A 447 0.95 -5.68 8.91
N ALA A 448 2.19 -5.22 9.06
CA ALA A 448 2.76 -4.23 8.15
C ALA A 448 4.24 -4.48 7.89
N ALA A 449 4.74 -3.97 6.73
CA ALA A 449 6.15 -4.01 6.38
C ALA A 449 6.68 -2.58 6.18
N ILE A 450 7.67 -2.20 6.97
CA ILE A 450 8.35 -0.90 6.82
C ILE A 450 9.23 -0.92 5.57
N TRP A 451 9.14 0.16 4.77
CA TRP A 451 9.91 0.30 3.54
C TRP A 451 11.34 0.77 3.82
N GLU A 452 12.32 0.00 3.37
CA GLU A 452 13.77 0.24 3.41
C GLU A 452 14.27 0.80 4.76
N PRO A 453 14.01 0.08 5.87
CA PRO A 453 14.34 0.56 7.21
C PRO A 453 15.85 0.62 7.48
N LEU A 454 16.68 -0.01 6.66
CA LEU A 454 18.14 -0.01 6.79
C LEU A 454 18.76 1.32 6.37
N SER A 455 18.02 2.17 5.66
CA SER A 455 18.43 3.55 5.42
C SER A 455 18.29 4.39 6.70
N TRP A 456 19.28 5.25 6.99
CA TRP A 456 19.21 6.19 8.12
C TRP A 456 17.96 7.09 8.08
N ARG A 457 17.36 7.28 6.90
CA ARG A 457 16.13 8.07 6.73
C ARG A 457 14.91 7.45 7.41
N SER A 458 14.93 6.16 7.67
CA SER A 458 13.88 5.47 8.43
C SER A 458 13.86 5.88 9.91
N GLY A 459 14.97 6.39 10.41
CA GLY A 459 15.20 6.72 11.81
C GLY A 459 15.53 5.51 12.69
N LEU A 460 15.52 4.26 12.15
CA LEU A 460 15.89 3.07 12.93
C LEU A 460 17.40 2.93 13.10
N PHE A 461 18.14 3.55 12.20
CA PHE A 461 19.61 3.63 12.23
C PHE A 461 20.05 5.08 12.11
N ASP A 462 21.17 5.42 12.71
CA ASP A 462 21.86 6.67 12.47
C ASP A 462 22.73 6.59 11.19
N ARG A 463 23.38 7.69 10.81
CA ARG A 463 24.24 7.72 9.62
C ARG A 463 25.49 6.83 9.73
N ALA A 464 25.89 6.47 10.93
CA ALA A 464 27.01 5.57 11.18
C ALA A 464 26.57 4.08 11.21
N GLY A 465 25.29 3.81 11.07
CA GLY A 465 24.71 2.46 11.08
C GLY A 465 24.41 1.94 12.49
N ASN A 466 24.48 2.77 13.52
CA ASN A 466 24.09 2.35 14.87
C ASN A 466 22.55 2.32 14.99
N VAL A 467 22.06 1.33 15.71
CA VAL A 467 20.63 1.24 16.11
C VAL A 467 20.27 2.45 16.97
N THR A 468 19.10 3.03 16.70
CA THR A 468 18.51 4.11 17.51
C THR A 468 17.46 3.57 18.48
N ASP A 469 17.04 4.39 19.45
CA ASP A 469 15.98 4.06 20.42
C ASP A 469 14.64 3.72 19.72
N LEU A 470 14.42 4.21 18.50
CA LEU A 470 13.20 3.97 17.74
C LEU A 470 13.03 2.49 17.39
N MET A 471 14.11 1.70 17.34
CA MET A 471 14.07 0.26 17.11
C MET A 471 13.25 -0.47 18.20
N SER A 472 13.27 0.01 19.44
CA SER A 472 12.50 -0.55 20.57
C SER A 472 10.98 -0.58 20.33
N THR A 473 10.49 0.20 19.37
CA THR A 473 9.10 0.11 18.90
C THR A 473 8.76 -1.30 18.43
N TYR A 474 9.68 -1.93 17.72
CA TYR A 474 9.47 -3.28 17.16
C TYR A 474 9.59 -4.36 18.22
N ASP A 475 10.46 -4.19 19.23
CA ASP A 475 10.47 -5.07 20.43
C ASP A 475 9.10 -5.07 21.12
N SER A 476 8.53 -3.88 21.27
CA SER A 476 7.21 -3.70 21.88
C SER A 476 6.09 -4.31 21.03
N LEU A 477 6.16 -4.18 19.71
CA LEU A 477 5.20 -4.79 18.76
C LEU A 477 5.29 -6.31 18.79
N LYS A 478 6.51 -6.89 18.79
CA LYS A 478 6.73 -8.33 18.94
C LYS A 478 6.08 -8.87 20.22
N ALA A 479 6.39 -8.23 21.36
CA ALA A 479 5.86 -8.63 22.64
C ALA A 479 4.32 -8.59 22.69
N ARG A 480 3.72 -7.60 22.02
CA ARG A 480 2.25 -7.42 22.05
C ARG A 480 1.50 -8.32 21.07
N TYR A 481 2.05 -8.60 19.90
CA TYR A 481 1.28 -9.16 18.78
C TYR A 481 1.77 -10.52 18.27
N LEU A 482 3.02 -10.90 18.53
CA LEU A 482 3.60 -12.14 18.03
C LEU A 482 3.86 -13.19 19.13
N VAL A 483 4.01 -12.77 20.38
CA VAL A 483 4.13 -13.73 21.50
C VAL A 483 2.71 -14.13 21.92
N ALA A 484 2.39 -15.42 21.78
CA ALA A 484 1.14 -15.95 22.27
C ALA A 484 1.10 -15.82 23.82
N HIS A 485 0.03 -15.21 24.32
CA HIS A 485 -0.28 -15.18 25.76
C HIS A 485 -1.02 -16.45 26.17
#